data_4299cc22b2226fe304b8fbf64dc1dfa4
#
_entry.id   4299cc22b2226fe304b8fbf64dc1dfa4
#
_cell.length_a   1.000
_cell.length_b   1.000
_cell.length_c   1.000
_cell.angle_alpha   90.00
_cell.angle_beta   90.00
_cell.angle_gamma   90.00
#
_symmetry.space_group_name_H-M   'P 1'
#
loop_
_entity.id
_entity.type
_entity.pdbx_description
1 polymer ?
#
loop_
_entity_poly.entity_id
_entity_poly.type
_entity_poly.pdbx_seq_one_letter_code
_entity_poly.pdbx_strand_id
1 'polypeptide(L)'
;DPQSGKLTQREWGAISLLKEVYEVTQVSDTATEIDSEIDTLIIVHPKNPSAKLLYAIDQFVLRGGRAIVFVDPFAEEDQTQPDPENPMAMPDTSSDLGPLFEKWGLELVDEKIAGDIDTAVRVQFRSETGPQEVEYLPWLALQKEYLNADDFITNQLNVINVGSAGLLKASEGAETTFTPLIQTSENSGELERAALVFVRNPADLLENFEPSGGA
;
A
#
# COMPACT_ATOMS: atom_id res chain seq x y z
N ASP A 1 -25.73 14.43 10.10
CA ASP A 1 -27.10 14.79 10.49
C ASP A 1 -27.72 13.57 11.16
N PRO A 2 -28.10 13.64 12.46
CA PRO A 2 -28.63 12.49 13.20
C PRO A 2 -29.98 11.95 12.66
N GLN A 3 -30.60 12.63 11.72
CA GLN A 3 -31.92 12.26 11.20
C GLN A 3 -31.90 11.58 9.83
N SER A 4 -30.77 11.55 9.11
CA SER A 4 -30.73 11.00 7.75
C SER A 4 -30.17 9.59 7.64
N GLY A 5 -29.54 9.06 8.69
CA GLY A 5 -28.90 7.72 8.64
C GLY A 5 -27.82 7.57 7.59
N LYS A 6 -27.51 8.62 6.82
CA LYS A 6 -26.36 8.64 5.90
C LYS A 6 -25.11 8.98 6.69
N LEU A 7 -24.25 7.99 6.89
CA LEU A 7 -22.86 8.23 7.20
C LEU A 7 -22.32 9.11 6.07
N THR A 8 -22.13 10.40 6.35
CA THR A 8 -21.32 11.26 5.49
C THR A 8 -19.91 10.70 5.59
N GLN A 9 -19.49 10.00 4.56
CA GLN A 9 -18.10 9.55 4.45
C GLN A 9 -17.24 10.80 4.53
N ARG A 10 -16.49 10.92 5.62
CA ARG A 10 -15.63 12.08 5.83
C ARG A 10 -14.55 12.05 4.75
N GLU A 11 -14.44 13.13 4.00
CA GLU A 11 -13.38 13.26 3.00
C GLU A 11 -12.01 13.07 3.66
N TRP A 12 -11.13 12.34 3.03
CA TRP A 12 -9.77 12.15 3.53
C TRP A 12 -9.03 13.47 3.59
N GLY A 13 -8.31 13.70 4.69
CA GLY A 13 -7.54 14.94 4.87
C GLY A 13 -6.56 15.21 3.74
N ALA A 14 -5.96 14.17 3.16
CA ALA A 14 -5.08 14.30 1.99
C ALA A 14 -5.82 14.89 0.77
N ILE A 15 -7.05 14.48 0.50
CA ILE A 15 -7.86 15.02 -0.60
C ILE A 15 -8.22 16.49 -0.34
N SER A 16 -8.57 16.83 0.91
CA SER A 16 -8.86 18.22 1.28
C SER A 16 -7.63 19.13 1.06
N LEU A 17 -6.43 18.66 1.42
CA LEU A 17 -5.18 19.40 1.18
C LEU A 17 -4.87 19.55 -0.31
N LEU A 18 -5.07 18.50 -1.10
CA LEU A 18 -4.88 18.56 -2.55
C LEU A 18 -5.81 19.60 -3.20
N LYS A 19 -7.05 19.71 -2.76
CA LYS A 19 -8.02 20.69 -3.26
C LYS A 19 -7.66 22.15 -2.96
N GLU A 20 -6.75 22.41 -2.01
CA GLU A 20 -6.26 23.76 -1.75
C GLU A 20 -5.31 24.25 -2.85
N VAL A 21 -4.68 23.32 -3.59
CA VAL A 21 -3.60 23.65 -4.56
C VAL A 21 -3.97 23.21 -5.98
N TYR A 22 -4.77 22.16 -6.13
CA TYR A 22 -5.11 21.55 -7.40
C TYR A 22 -6.62 21.47 -7.63
N GLU A 23 -7.03 21.45 -8.89
CA GLU A 23 -8.38 21.05 -9.26
C GLU A 23 -8.50 19.51 -9.16
N VAL A 24 -9.31 19.04 -8.23
CA VAL A 24 -9.46 17.60 -7.95
C VAL A 24 -10.83 17.12 -8.40
N THR A 25 -10.85 16.23 -9.37
CA THR A 25 -12.06 15.60 -9.91
C THR A 25 -12.07 14.11 -9.57
N GLN A 26 -13.20 13.60 -9.13
CA GLN A 26 -13.36 12.16 -8.88
C GLN A 26 -13.65 11.43 -10.19
N VAL A 27 -12.82 10.43 -10.50
CA VAL A 27 -13.06 9.50 -11.60
C VAL A 27 -13.91 8.34 -11.09
N SER A 28 -14.92 7.93 -11.86
CA SER A 28 -15.77 6.79 -11.51
C SER A 28 -15.00 5.48 -11.64
N ASP A 29 -15.28 4.53 -10.76
CA ASP A 29 -14.80 3.13 -10.83
C ASP A 29 -15.34 2.37 -12.05
N THR A 30 -16.39 2.89 -12.68
CA THR A 30 -16.98 2.37 -13.92
C THR A 30 -16.52 3.13 -15.17
N ALA A 31 -15.54 4.04 -15.04
CA ALA A 31 -15.04 4.82 -16.17
C ALA A 31 -14.45 3.91 -17.26
N THR A 32 -14.72 4.27 -18.49
CA THR A 32 -14.17 3.60 -19.69
C THR A 32 -13.11 4.43 -20.39
N GLU A 33 -12.93 5.66 -19.93
CA GLU A 33 -11.94 6.63 -20.42
C GLU A 33 -11.60 7.59 -19.27
N ILE A 34 -10.34 8.02 -19.19
CA ILE A 34 -9.91 9.10 -18.30
C ILE A 34 -9.86 10.38 -19.11
N ASP A 35 -10.42 11.46 -18.56
CA ASP A 35 -10.49 12.75 -19.24
C ASP A 35 -9.09 13.23 -19.64
N SER A 36 -9.00 13.83 -20.81
CA SER A 36 -7.74 14.37 -21.37
C SER A 36 -7.23 15.60 -20.63
N GLU A 37 -8.09 16.28 -19.85
CA GLU A 37 -7.70 17.43 -19.02
C GLU A 37 -7.05 17.01 -17.70
N ILE A 38 -7.08 15.72 -17.35
CA ILE A 38 -6.40 15.20 -16.17
C ILE A 38 -4.92 15.01 -16.47
N ASP A 39 -4.05 15.65 -15.71
CA ASP A 39 -2.59 15.50 -15.79
C ASP A 39 -2.07 14.35 -14.94
N THR A 40 -2.66 14.15 -13.76
CA THR A 40 -2.23 13.15 -12.77
C THR A 40 -3.43 12.40 -12.22
N LEU A 41 -3.37 11.08 -12.32
CA LEU A 41 -4.38 10.16 -11.77
C LEU A 41 -3.87 9.55 -10.47
N ILE A 42 -4.63 9.71 -9.38
CA ILE A 42 -4.33 9.06 -8.09
C ILE A 42 -5.29 7.89 -7.92
N ILE A 43 -4.74 6.70 -7.77
CA ILE A 43 -5.48 5.44 -7.58
C ILE A 43 -5.14 4.94 -6.18
N VAL A 44 -6.14 4.80 -5.33
CA VAL A 44 -5.95 4.36 -3.95
C VAL A 44 -6.77 3.10 -3.69
N HIS A 45 -6.09 2.05 -3.29
CA HIS A 45 -6.67 0.78 -2.88
C HIS A 45 -7.71 0.25 -3.87
N PRO A 46 -7.34 0.05 -5.16
CA PRO A 46 -8.26 -0.45 -6.19
C PRO A 46 -8.63 -1.92 -5.92
N LYS A 47 -9.89 -2.19 -5.69
CA LYS A 47 -10.42 -3.55 -5.46
C LYS A 47 -11.10 -4.07 -6.71
N ASN A 48 -10.56 -5.13 -7.29
CA ASN A 48 -11.14 -5.81 -8.47
C ASN A 48 -11.56 -4.85 -9.60
N PRO A 49 -10.67 -3.95 -10.07
CA PRO A 49 -11.01 -3.00 -11.11
C PRO A 49 -11.43 -3.73 -12.39
N SER A 50 -12.47 -3.21 -13.08
CA SER A 50 -12.94 -3.83 -14.30
C SER A 50 -11.89 -3.75 -15.42
N ALA A 51 -11.90 -4.70 -16.35
CA ALA A 51 -11.01 -4.68 -17.52
C ALA A 51 -11.11 -3.38 -18.34
N LYS A 52 -12.30 -2.73 -18.36
CA LYS A 52 -12.51 -1.44 -19.03
C LYS A 52 -11.79 -0.30 -18.30
N LEU A 53 -11.86 -0.29 -16.97
CA LEU A 53 -11.17 0.71 -16.15
C LEU A 53 -9.64 0.52 -16.25
N LEU A 54 -9.13 -0.71 -16.17
CA LEU A 54 -7.72 -1.01 -16.37
C LEU A 54 -7.23 -0.54 -17.74
N TYR A 55 -8.01 -0.78 -18.80
CA TYR A 55 -7.70 -0.28 -20.13
C TYR A 55 -7.68 1.26 -20.18
N ALA A 56 -8.65 1.92 -19.55
CA ALA A 56 -8.70 3.38 -19.51
C ALA A 56 -7.47 3.98 -18.77
N ILE A 57 -7.05 3.35 -17.67
CA ILE A 57 -5.84 3.73 -16.92
C ILE A 57 -4.58 3.54 -17.79
N ASP A 58 -4.45 2.39 -18.46
CA ASP A 58 -3.34 2.11 -19.36
C ASP A 58 -3.24 3.16 -20.48
N GLN A 59 -4.35 3.43 -21.17
CA GLN A 59 -4.40 4.44 -22.22
C GLN A 59 -4.09 5.84 -21.71
N PHE A 60 -4.46 6.16 -20.47
CA PHE A 60 -4.09 7.42 -19.83
C PHE A 60 -2.58 7.54 -19.66
N VAL A 61 -1.90 6.49 -19.17
CA VAL A 61 -0.44 6.47 -18.99
C VAL A 61 0.27 6.49 -20.35
N LEU A 62 -0.18 5.69 -21.32
CA LEU A 62 0.42 5.63 -22.67
C LEU A 62 0.36 6.96 -23.41
N ARG A 63 -0.65 7.80 -23.17
CA ARG A 63 -0.71 9.14 -23.76
C ARG A 63 0.07 10.21 -23.01
N GLY A 64 0.86 9.82 -21.98
CA GLY A 64 1.74 10.70 -21.21
C GLY A 64 1.15 11.18 -19.89
N GLY A 65 0.00 10.68 -19.45
CA GLY A 65 -0.55 10.92 -18.13
C GLY A 65 0.31 10.30 -17.03
N ARG A 66 0.30 10.90 -15.85
CA ARG A 66 1.02 10.41 -14.67
C ARG A 66 0.08 9.69 -13.73
N ALA A 67 0.46 8.50 -13.27
CA ALA A 67 -0.30 7.76 -12.29
C ALA A 67 0.47 7.63 -10.97
N ILE A 68 -0.22 7.89 -9.85
CA ILE A 68 0.24 7.57 -8.50
C ILE A 68 -0.67 6.47 -8.00
N VAL A 69 -0.10 5.30 -7.71
CA VAL A 69 -0.88 4.11 -7.37
C VAL A 69 -0.49 3.63 -5.99
N PHE A 70 -1.48 3.52 -5.12
CA PHE A 70 -1.35 2.93 -3.80
C PHE A 70 -2.08 1.59 -3.80
N VAL A 71 -1.31 0.51 -3.72
CA VAL A 71 -1.79 -0.87 -3.60
C VAL A 71 -1.23 -1.50 -2.34
N ASP A 72 -1.92 -2.48 -1.81
CA ASP A 72 -1.59 -3.06 -0.53
C ASP A 72 -2.02 -4.53 -0.50
N PRO A 73 -1.15 -5.47 -0.13
CA PRO A 73 -1.52 -6.86 0.08
C PRO A 73 -2.34 -7.05 1.37
N PHE A 74 -2.26 -6.08 2.31
CA PHE A 74 -2.96 -6.12 3.59
C PHE A 74 -3.26 -4.72 4.12
N ALA A 75 -4.37 -4.12 3.70
CA ALA A 75 -4.82 -2.83 4.22
C ALA A 75 -5.50 -3.02 5.59
N GLU A 76 -4.81 -2.64 6.66
CA GLU A 76 -5.31 -2.75 8.04
C GLU A 76 -6.60 -1.94 8.28
N GLU A 77 -6.76 -0.83 7.57
CA GLU A 77 -7.92 0.06 7.68
C GLU A 77 -9.11 -0.36 6.80
N ASP A 78 -8.94 -1.39 5.96
CA ASP A 78 -10.04 -1.89 5.13
C ASP A 78 -11.06 -2.65 5.98
N GLN A 79 -12.30 -2.17 5.98
CA GLN A 79 -13.42 -2.74 6.75
C GLN A 79 -14.26 -3.73 5.93
N THR A 80 -13.68 -4.34 4.89
CA THR A 80 -14.35 -5.38 4.11
C THR A 80 -14.81 -6.50 5.02
N GLN A 81 -16.09 -6.84 4.92
CA GLN A 81 -16.68 -7.92 5.70
C GLN A 81 -16.37 -9.29 5.05
N PRO A 82 -16.32 -10.38 5.84
CA PRO A 82 -16.24 -11.72 5.29
C PRO A 82 -17.37 -11.98 4.29
N ASP A 83 -17.09 -12.82 3.29
CA ASP A 83 -18.07 -13.24 2.31
C ASP A 83 -19.27 -13.91 3.02
N PRO A 84 -20.51 -13.43 2.83
CA PRO A 84 -21.70 -14.05 3.40
C PRO A 84 -21.89 -15.53 3.01
N GLU A 85 -21.37 -15.95 1.85
CA GLU A 85 -21.42 -17.34 1.38
C GLU A 85 -20.31 -18.18 2.01
N ASN A 86 -19.22 -17.55 2.49
CA ASN A 86 -18.14 -18.22 3.20
C ASN A 86 -17.67 -17.39 4.42
N PRO A 87 -18.48 -17.33 5.49
CA PRO A 87 -18.19 -16.52 6.67
C PRO A 87 -16.91 -16.92 7.43
N MET A 88 -16.36 -18.08 7.12
CA MET A 88 -15.10 -18.57 7.72
C MET A 88 -13.87 -18.14 6.90
N ALA A 89 -14.05 -17.63 5.69
CA ALA A 89 -12.96 -17.06 4.91
C ALA A 89 -12.53 -15.72 5.52
N MET A 90 -11.24 -15.45 5.46
CA MET A 90 -10.74 -14.13 5.82
C MET A 90 -11.22 -13.10 4.80
N PRO A 91 -11.60 -11.90 5.26
CA PRO A 91 -11.91 -10.81 4.34
C PRO A 91 -10.72 -10.52 3.43
N ASP A 92 -11.00 -10.30 2.17
CA ASP A 92 -9.97 -9.82 1.25
C ASP A 92 -9.77 -8.31 1.46
N THR A 93 -8.68 -7.95 2.12
CA THR A 93 -8.25 -6.57 2.37
C THR A 93 -7.10 -6.16 1.46
N SER A 94 -6.83 -6.92 0.40
CA SER A 94 -5.81 -6.60 -0.58
C SER A 94 -6.33 -5.70 -1.69
N SER A 95 -5.40 -5.11 -2.41
CA SER A 95 -5.65 -4.35 -3.63
C SER A 95 -4.49 -4.46 -4.59
N ASP A 96 -4.77 -4.51 -5.88
CA ASP A 96 -3.78 -4.45 -6.95
C ASP A 96 -4.39 -3.92 -8.25
N LEU A 97 -3.55 -3.79 -9.29
CA LEU A 97 -4.01 -3.50 -10.65
C LEU A 97 -3.94 -4.75 -11.57
N GLY A 98 -3.67 -5.93 -10.99
CA GLY A 98 -3.66 -7.20 -11.68
C GLY A 98 -2.79 -7.19 -12.94
N PRO A 99 -3.34 -7.61 -14.10
CA PRO A 99 -2.56 -7.75 -15.33
C PRO A 99 -1.95 -6.43 -15.84
N LEU A 100 -2.37 -5.27 -15.31
CA LEU A 100 -1.80 -3.99 -15.70
C LEU A 100 -0.38 -3.82 -15.14
N PHE A 101 -0.14 -4.28 -13.91
CA PHE A 101 1.20 -4.27 -13.33
C PHE A 101 2.18 -5.12 -14.15
N GLU A 102 1.78 -6.32 -14.56
CA GLU A 102 2.61 -7.17 -15.45
C GLU A 102 2.98 -6.44 -16.73
N LYS A 103 2.00 -5.73 -17.35
CA LYS A 103 2.24 -4.96 -18.58
C LYS A 103 3.16 -3.76 -18.37
N TRP A 104 3.14 -3.19 -17.18
CA TRP A 104 4.04 -2.10 -16.80
C TRP A 104 5.41 -2.62 -16.30
N GLY A 105 5.59 -3.94 -16.26
CA GLY A 105 6.84 -4.55 -15.81
C GLY A 105 7.04 -4.55 -14.31
N LEU A 106 5.93 -4.58 -13.56
CA LEU A 106 5.90 -4.59 -12.10
C LEU A 106 5.25 -5.87 -11.58
N GLU A 107 5.69 -6.30 -10.42
CA GLU A 107 5.09 -7.37 -9.63
C GLU A 107 4.89 -6.87 -8.21
N LEU A 108 3.64 -6.90 -7.71
CA LEU A 108 3.36 -6.83 -6.29
C LEU A 108 3.49 -8.24 -5.73
N VAL A 109 4.39 -8.44 -4.76
CA VAL A 109 4.61 -9.78 -4.18
C VAL A 109 3.39 -10.20 -3.39
N ASP A 110 2.76 -11.28 -3.86
CA ASP A 110 1.49 -11.75 -3.33
C ASP A 110 1.60 -12.23 -1.88
N GLU A 111 0.61 -11.87 -1.05
CA GLU A 111 0.49 -12.27 0.37
C GLU A 111 1.73 -11.96 1.24
N LYS A 112 2.64 -11.08 0.78
CA LYS A 112 3.86 -10.71 1.50
C LYS A 112 3.85 -9.26 1.93
N ILE A 113 4.38 -9.04 3.13
CA ILE A 113 4.51 -7.75 3.78
C ILE A 113 5.96 -7.54 4.15
N ALA A 114 6.46 -6.32 3.97
CA ALA A 114 7.80 -5.97 4.37
C ALA A 114 7.90 -5.94 5.91
N GLY A 115 8.86 -6.67 6.44
CA GLY A 115 9.30 -6.57 7.82
C GLY A 115 10.75 -6.09 7.89
N ASP A 116 11.09 -5.27 8.88
CA ASP A 116 12.44 -4.74 9.00
C ASP A 116 12.78 -4.46 10.47
N ILE A 117 13.88 -5.04 10.95
CA ILE A 117 14.31 -4.91 12.35
C ILE A 117 14.82 -3.49 12.63
N ASP A 118 15.56 -2.89 11.69
CA ASP A 118 16.25 -1.62 11.92
C ASP A 118 15.29 -0.43 11.90
N THR A 119 14.19 -0.56 11.18
CA THR A 119 13.21 0.53 10.98
C THR A 119 11.86 0.29 11.65
N ALA A 120 11.72 -0.85 12.36
CA ALA A 120 10.48 -1.20 13.06
C ALA A 120 10.06 -0.15 14.09
N VAL A 121 8.79 0.20 14.08
CA VAL A 121 8.20 1.12 15.04
C VAL A 121 7.91 0.39 16.35
N ARG A 122 8.25 1.03 17.47
CA ARG A 122 7.88 0.53 18.80
C ARG A 122 6.42 0.78 19.08
N VAL A 123 5.71 -0.28 19.42
CA VAL A 123 4.31 -0.25 19.80
C VAL A 123 4.13 -0.72 21.23
N GLN A 124 3.13 -0.15 21.90
CA GLN A 124 2.70 -0.64 23.21
C GLN A 124 1.53 -1.62 23.02
N PHE A 125 1.64 -2.79 23.60
CA PHE A 125 0.54 -3.74 23.65
C PHE A 125 0.33 -4.27 25.06
N ARG A 126 -0.88 -4.78 25.30
CA ARG A 126 -1.23 -5.32 26.62
C ARG A 126 -1.07 -6.83 26.61
N SER A 127 -0.03 -7.31 27.27
CA SER A 127 0.17 -8.74 27.51
C SER A 127 -0.55 -9.20 28.80
N GLU A 128 -0.53 -10.49 29.05
CA GLU A 128 -1.04 -11.07 30.31
C GLU A 128 -0.28 -10.56 31.54
N THR A 129 0.98 -10.17 31.38
CA THR A 129 1.85 -9.66 32.44
C THR A 129 1.81 -8.13 32.61
N GLY A 130 1.05 -7.43 31.76
CA GLY A 130 0.90 -5.97 31.77
C GLY A 130 1.30 -5.30 30.44
N PRO A 131 1.38 -3.96 30.42
CA PRO A 131 1.83 -3.23 29.23
C PRO A 131 3.28 -3.58 28.90
N GLN A 132 3.55 -3.87 27.65
CA GLN A 132 4.89 -4.13 27.11
C GLN A 132 5.12 -3.28 25.86
N GLU A 133 6.37 -2.95 25.62
CA GLU A 133 6.82 -2.33 24.36
C GLU A 133 7.54 -3.38 23.52
N VAL A 134 7.23 -3.41 22.23
CA VAL A 134 7.86 -4.30 21.27
C VAL A 134 8.07 -3.57 19.95
N GLU A 135 9.13 -3.91 19.26
CA GLU A 135 9.36 -3.51 17.88
C GLU A 135 8.40 -4.31 16.99
N TYR A 136 7.50 -3.60 16.29
CA TYR A 136 6.48 -4.21 15.44
C TYR A 136 6.96 -4.19 13.99
N LEU A 137 7.50 -5.31 13.56
CA LEU A 137 8.19 -5.47 12.27
C LEU A 137 7.44 -4.95 11.05
N PRO A 138 6.09 -5.06 10.94
CA PRO A 138 5.37 -4.59 9.76
C PRO A 138 5.17 -3.06 9.71
N TRP A 139 5.41 -2.33 10.81
CA TRP A 139 5.31 -0.87 10.85
C TRP A 139 6.69 -0.26 10.81
N LEU A 140 7.00 0.42 9.71
CA LEU A 140 8.33 0.92 9.43
C LEU A 140 8.38 2.45 9.46
N ALA A 141 9.42 2.98 10.09
CA ALA A 141 9.80 4.39 10.05
C ALA A 141 11.08 4.53 9.23
N LEU A 142 10.94 4.54 7.91
CA LEU A 142 12.02 4.57 6.94
C LEU A 142 12.61 5.97 6.88
N GLN A 143 13.83 6.13 7.38
CA GLN A 143 14.53 7.40 7.43
C GLN A 143 15.22 7.69 6.09
N LYS A 144 15.84 8.86 6.00
CA LYS A 144 16.40 9.41 4.76
C LYS A 144 17.38 8.46 4.05
N GLU A 145 18.13 7.65 4.77
CA GLU A 145 19.08 6.67 4.21
C GLU A 145 18.41 5.55 3.43
N TYR A 146 17.11 5.30 3.67
CA TYR A 146 16.29 4.31 2.97
C TYR A 146 15.47 4.90 1.82
N LEU A 147 15.66 6.20 1.56
CA LEU A 147 14.97 6.94 0.51
C LEU A 147 15.96 7.29 -0.60
N ASN A 148 15.51 7.20 -1.84
CA ASN A 148 16.34 7.57 -2.99
C ASN A 148 16.65 9.07 -2.97
N ALA A 149 17.92 9.41 -2.76
CA ALA A 149 18.39 10.79 -2.67
C ALA A 149 18.48 11.50 -4.03
N ASP A 150 18.52 10.75 -5.12
CA ASP A 150 18.66 11.27 -6.48
C ASP A 150 17.29 11.58 -7.11
N ASP A 151 16.20 11.07 -6.54
CA ASP A 151 14.86 11.31 -7.06
C ASP A 151 14.20 12.51 -6.39
N PHE A 152 13.57 13.38 -7.20
CA PHE A 152 12.92 14.61 -6.74
C PHE A 152 11.78 14.33 -5.73
N ILE A 153 11.09 13.20 -5.84
CA ILE A 153 9.96 12.86 -4.97
C ILE A 153 10.43 12.59 -3.54
N THR A 154 11.57 11.91 -3.38
CA THR A 154 12.03 11.41 -2.08
C THR A 154 13.19 12.20 -1.47
N ASN A 155 13.97 12.95 -2.27
CA ASN A 155 15.18 13.62 -1.80
C ASN A 155 14.94 14.72 -0.74
N GLN A 156 13.72 15.27 -0.65
CA GLN A 156 13.33 16.28 0.32
C GLN A 156 12.69 15.68 1.59
N LEU A 157 12.44 14.39 1.60
CA LEU A 157 11.82 13.72 2.73
C LEU A 157 12.88 13.31 3.75
N ASN A 158 12.52 13.32 5.03
CA ASN A 158 13.40 12.88 6.12
C ASN A 158 13.00 11.50 6.65
N VAL A 159 11.70 11.20 6.59
CA VAL A 159 11.13 9.94 7.06
C VAL A 159 9.82 9.67 6.33
N ILE A 160 9.56 8.41 6.03
CA ILE A 160 8.27 7.89 5.60
C ILE A 160 7.86 6.81 6.57
N ASN A 161 6.64 6.91 7.10
CA ASN A 161 6.05 5.85 7.89
C ASN A 161 5.12 5.02 7.01
N VAL A 162 5.29 3.72 7.04
CA VAL A 162 4.42 2.77 6.36
C VAL A 162 3.95 1.71 7.34
N GLY A 163 2.71 1.25 7.21
CA GLY A 163 2.13 0.19 8.01
C GLY A 163 1.77 -0.98 7.13
N SER A 164 2.31 -2.16 7.42
CA SER A 164 2.03 -3.43 6.72
C SER A 164 2.13 -3.35 5.20
N ALA A 165 3.12 -2.59 4.71
CA ALA A 165 3.32 -2.36 3.28
C ALA A 165 3.78 -3.62 2.55
N GLY A 166 3.30 -3.82 1.33
CA GLY A 166 3.78 -4.86 0.42
C GLY A 166 5.11 -4.52 -0.24
N LEU A 167 5.59 -5.44 -1.05
CA LEU A 167 6.84 -5.33 -1.79
C LEU A 167 6.56 -5.28 -3.29
N LEU A 168 7.24 -4.37 -3.97
CA LEU A 168 7.22 -4.25 -5.43
C LEU A 168 8.54 -4.74 -6.00
N LYS A 169 8.48 -5.52 -7.06
CA LYS A 169 9.64 -6.00 -7.82
C LYS A 169 9.48 -5.68 -9.31
N ALA A 170 10.59 -5.57 -10.01
CA ALA A 170 10.56 -5.56 -11.47
C ALA A 170 10.19 -6.96 -11.98
N SER A 171 9.26 -7.04 -12.93
CA SER A 171 8.94 -8.31 -13.60
C SER A 171 10.10 -8.79 -14.45
N GLU A 172 10.30 -10.11 -14.53
CA GLU A 172 11.35 -10.68 -15.39
C GLU A 172 11.08 -10.35 -16.85
N GLY A 173 12.09 -9.84 -17.54
CA GLY A 173 12.00 -9.45 -18.95
C GLY A 173 11.23 -8.16 -19.22
N ALA A 174 10.96 -7.33 -18.20
CA ALA A 174 10.31 -6.03 -18.36
C ALA A 174 11.13 -5.11 -19.28
N GLU A 175 10.44 -4.42 -20.20
CA GLU A 175 11.04 -3.39 -21.06
C GLU A 175 11.02 -1.99 -20.42
N THR A 176 10.33 -1.84 -19.29
CA THR A 176 10.24 -0.60 -18.52
C THR A 176 11.38 -0.49 -17.52
N THR A 177 11.63 0.73 -17.04
CA THR A 177 12.62 0.96 -15.98
C THR A 177 11.92 1.02 -14.64
N PHE A 178 12.30 0.13 -13.72
CA PHE A 178 11.90 0.16 -12.32
C PHE A 178 12.98 0.87 -11.50
N THR A 179 12.60 1.95 -10.82
CA THR A 179 13.49 2.70 -9.94
C THR A 179 12.93 2.69 -8.52
N PRO A 180 13.53 1.96 -7.58
CA PRO A 180 13.11 2.00 -6.19
C PRO A 180 13.28 3.40 -5.60
N LEU A 181 12.22 3.95 -5.02
CA LEU A 181 12.24 5.23 -4.31
C LEU A 181 12.38 5.06 -2.80
N ILE A 182 11.91 3.94 -2.28
CA ILE A 182 11.92 3.56 -0.88
C ILE A 182 12.39 2.11 -0.83
N GLN A 183 13.33 1.83 0.05
CA GLN A 183 13.85 0.49 0.28
C GLN A 183 13.95 0.22 1.78
N THR A 184 13.91 -1.03 2.15
CA THR A 184 14.13 -1.49 3.53
C THR A 184 15.63 -1.63 3.81
N SER A 185 15.99 -1.92 5.07
CA SER A 185 17.38 -2.19 5.47
C SER A 185 17.85 -3.59 5.01
N GLU A 186 19.14 -3.87 5.22
CA GLU A 186 19.69 -5.22 5.02
C GLU A 186 19.17 -6.25 6.05
N ASN A 187 18.60 -5.79 7.18
CA ASN A 187 17.97 -6.61 8.21
C ASN A 187 16.44 -6.75 8.01
N SER A 188 16.01 -6.61 6.78
CA SER A 188 14.61 -6.79 6.39
C SER A 188 14.34 -8.15 5.78
N GLY A 189 13.06 -8.47 5.64
CA GLY A 189 12.59 -9.71 5.02
C GLY A 189 11.09 -9.69 4.78
N GLU A 190 10.59 -10.79 4.26
CA GLU A 190 9.19 -10.98 3.93
C GLU A 190 8.44 -11.61 5.11
N LEU A 191 7.32 -11.02 5.50
CA LEU A 191 6.36 -11.58 6.44
C LEU A 191 5.15 -12.13 5.67
N GLU A 192 4.66 -13.30 6.07
CA GLU A 192 3.39 -13.81 5.55
C GLU A 192 2.22 -12.97 6.07
N ARG A 193 1.34 -12.51 5.20
CA ARG A 193 0.10 -11.80 5.58
C ARG A 193 -0.69 -12.57 6.65
N ALA A 194 -0.79 -13.88 6.51
CA ALA A 194 -1.45 -14.73 7.48
C ALA A 194 -0.84 -14.63 8.89
N ALA A 195 0.46 -14.41 9.00
CA ALA A 195 1.11 -14.23 10.30
C ALA A 195 0.59 -12.98 11.02
N LEU A 196 0.31 -11.89 10.28
CA LEU A 196 -0.21 -10.65 10.88
C LEU A 196 -1.65 -10.80 11.36
N VAL A 197 -2.48 -11.51 10.59
CA VAL A 197 -3.89 -11.72 10.93
C VAL A 197 -4.06 -12.57 12.19
N PHE A 198 -3.19 -13.55 12.40
CA PHE A 198 -3.31 -14.50 13.51
C PHE A 198 -2.39 -14.21 14.69
N VAL A 199 -1.50 -13.22 14.58
CA VAL A 199 -0.60 -12.88 15.68
C VAL A 199 -1.38 -12.35 16.87
N ARG A 200 -1.12 -12.94 18.03
CA ARG A 200 -1.70 -12.49 19.32
C ARG A 200 -0.73 -11.63 20.12
N ASN A 201 0.53 -11.92 19.97
CA ASN A 201 1.60 -11.19 20.59
C ASN A 201 2.55 -10.67 19.50
N PRO A 202 2.65 -9.35 19.29
CA PRO A 202 3.53 -8.76 18.29
C PRO A 202 4.99 -9.22 18.40
N ALA A 203 5.46 -9.58 19.59
CA ALA A 203 6.82 -10.10 19.80
C ALA A 203 7.07 -11.43 19.08
N ASP A 204 6.02 -12.25 18.84
CA ASP A 204 6.17 -13.55 18.18
C ASP A 204 6.62 -13.39 16.72
N LEU A 205 6.31 -12.25 16.10
CA LEU A 205 6.80 -11.92 14.75
C LEU A 205 8.32 -11.74 14.73
N LEU A 206 8.87 -11.08 15.75
CA LEU A 206 10.29 -10.83 15.86
C LEU A 206 11.08 -12.12 16.18
N GLU A 207 10.54 -12.97 17.03
CA GLU A 207 11.21 -14.24 17.42
C GLU A 207 11.38 -15.22 16.25
N ASN A 208 10.47 -15.17 15.27
CA ASN A 208 10.45 -16.06 14.11
C ASN A 208 10.92 -15.38 12.83
N PHE A 209 11.42 -14.16 12.91
CA PHE A 209 11.82 -13.39 11.75
C PHE A 209 13.26 -13.72 11.34
N GLU A 210 13.42 -14.10 10.07
CA GLU A 210 14.72 -14.33 9.45
C GLU A 210 14.95 -13.28 8.37
N PRO A 211 15.87 -12.31 8.56
CA PRO A 211 16.21 -11.34 7.52
C PRO A 211 16.71 -12.04 6.25
N SER A 212 16.23 -11.59 5.11
CA SER A 212 16.61 -12.12 3.79
C SER A 212 17.36 -11.11 2.91
N GLY A 213 17.59 -9.91 3.44
CA GLY A 213 18.22 -8.80 2.75
C GLY A 213 17.20 -7.77 2.26
N GLY A 214 17.65 -6.54 1.97
CA GLY A 214 16.81 -5.41 1.59
C GLY A 214 15.90 -5.66 0.38
N ALA A 215 14.68 -5.15 0.46
CA ALA A 215 13.64 -5.22 -0.57
C ALA A 215 13.20 -3.81 -1.00
#